data_cadc91f0fb100f6658caab85930fa709
#
_entry.id   cadc91f0fb100f6658caab85930fa709
#
_cell.length_a   1.000
_cell.length_b   1.000
_cell.length_c   1.000
_cell.angle_alpha   90.00
_cell.angle_beta   90.00
_cell.angle_gamma   90.00
#
_symmetry.space_group_name_H-M   'P 1'
#
loop_
_entity.id
_entity.type
_entity.pdbx_description
1 polymer ?
#
loop_
_entity_poly.entity_id
_entity_poly.type
_entity_poly.pdbx_seq_one_letter_code
_entity_poly.pdbx_strand_id
1 'polypeptide(L)'
;MTLLDYLVPFALALGLLILVHELGHYLVARWCGVKVLRFSIGFGQPRLVRRAGRDGTEWALAAFPLGGYVKMLDEREGPVAAEELHRAFNRQSVYRRFAVVAAGPLANFLLAIVLYWGLSVAGTDELLSRVALSDTPAIAQAAGVRDGDLVVAVDAEPVRSWQELRWVLLRHALDSGAVVLRVRTLEDVDAFRRQLVDELEQLVRRLHKGIQFSELRADVAIHPLDLDMGHGRR
;
A
#
# COMPACT_ATOMS: atom_id res chain seq x y z
N MET A 1 12.60 -13.08 15.01
CA MET A 1 11.66 -13.36 13.90
C MET A 1 11.83 -14.81 13.50
N THR A 2 10.77 -15.57 13.49
CA THR A 2 10.79 -16.98 13.11
C THR A 2 10.52 -17.13 11.61
N LEU A 3 10.85 -18.28 11.02
CA LEU A 3 10.55 -18.59 9.63
C LEU A 3 9.04 -18.42 9.31
N LEU A 4 8.19 -18.70 10.28
CA LEU A 4 6.74 -18.56 10.18
C LEU A 4 6.29 -17.11 9.99
N ASP A 5 7.02 -16.14 10.57
CA ASP A 5 6.70 -14.70 10.45
C ASP A 5 6.81 -14.21 8.99
N TYR A 6 7.55 -14.93 8.16
CA TYR A 6 7.68 -14.64 6.73
C TYR A 6 6.78 -15.55 5.87
N LEU A 7 6.68 -16.83 6.20
CA LEU A 7 5.92 -17.78 5.39
C LEU A 7 4.41 -17.53 5.44
N VAL A 8 3.87 -17.16 6.60
CA VAL A 8 2.42 -16.92 6.72
C VAL A 8 1.98 -15.71 5.91
N PRO A 9 2.58 -14.51 6.04
CA PRO A 9 2.22 -13.37 5.21
C PRO A 9 2.43 -13.62 3.71
N PHE A 10 3.52 -14.31 3.35
CA PHE A 10 3.77 -14.69 1.96
C PHE A 10 2.66 -15.59 1.39
N ALA A 11 2.29 -16.65 2.13
CA ALA A 11 1.24 -17.57 1.70
C ALA A 11 -0.12 -16.88 1.58
N LEU A 12 -0.44 -15.97 2.51
CA LEU A 12 -1.68 -15.17 2.46
C LEU A 12 -1.69 -14.23 1.26
N ALA A 13 -0.60 -13.52 1.01
CA ALA A 13 -0.48 -12.62 -0.14
C ALA A 13 -0.59 -13.38 -1.47
N LEU A 14 0.14 -14.50 -1.60
CA LEU A 14 0.08 -15.35 -2.78
C LEU A 14 -1.31 -15.92 -2.99
N GLY A 15 -1.95 -16.43 -1.93
CA GLY A 15 -3.32 -16.95 -1.99
C GLY A 15 -4.34 -15.91 -2.42
N LEU A 16 -4.22 -14.68 -1.92
CA LEU A 16 -5.07 -13.55 -2.31
C LEU A 16 -4.88 -13.19 -3.79
N LEU A 17 -3.64 -13.11 -4.25
CA LEU A 17 -3.32 -12.82 -5.66
C LEU A 17 -3.89 -13.88 -6.59
N ILE A 18 -3.75 -15.15 -6.26
CA ILE A 18 -4.31 -16.27 -7.02
C ILE A 18 -5.83 -16.19 -7.04
N LEU A 19 -6.46 -16.02 -5.89
CA LEU A 19 -7.91 -15.93 -5.78
C LEU A 19 -8.48 -14.81 -6.66
N VAL A 20 -7.89 -13.60 -6.58
CA VAL A 20 -8.36 -12.43 -7.34
C VAL A 20 -8.11 -12.63 -8.84
N HIS A 21 -6.99 -13.22 -9.22
CA HIS A 21 -6.67 -13.56 -10.60
C HIS A 21 -7.72 -14.49 -11.22
N GLU A 22 -7.99 -15.61 -10.56
CA GLU A 22 -8.97 -16.59 -11.03
C GLU A 22 -10.40 -16.02 -11.01
N LEU A 23 -10.70 -15.19 -10.01
CA LEU A 23 -12.00 -14.50 -9.92
C LEU A 23 -12.18 -13.54 -11.10
N GLY A 24 -11.13 -12.86 -11.54
CA GLY A 24 -11.13 -12.02 -12.74
C GLY A 24 -11.57 -12.81 -13.98
N HIS A 25 -10.92 -13.94 -14.24
CA HIS A 25 -11.29 -14.84 -15.34
C HIS A 25 -12.74 -15.33 -15.22
N TYR A 26 -13.15 -15.75 -14.04
CA TYR A 26 -14.50 -16.25 -13.77
C TYR A 26 -15.58 -15.20 -14.06
N LEU A 27 -15.40 -13.99 -13.53
CA LEU A 27 -16.40 -12.91 -13.67
C LEU A 27 -16.55 -12.48 -15.14
N VAL A 28 -15.44 -12.28 -15.84
CA VAL A 28 -15.47 -11.84 -17.24
C VAL A 28 -15.95 -12.97 -18.16
N ALA A 29 -15.60 -14.23 -17.90
CA ALA A 29 -16.13 -15.36 -18.65
C ALA A 29 -17.66 -15.40 -18.57
N ARG A 30 -18.19 -15.27 -17.37
CA ARG A 30 -19.65 -15.22 -17.17
C ARG A 30 -20.32 -14.02 -17.83
N TRP A 31 -19.68 -12.86 -17.74
CA TRP A 31 -20.16 -11.64 -18.40
C TRP A 31 -20.17 -11.78 -19.93
N CYS A 32 -19.17 -12.45 -20.48
CA CYS A 32 -19.11 -12.78 -21.90
C CYS A 32 -20.05 -13.91 -22.36
N GLY A 33 -20.84 -14.51 -21.44
CA GLY A 33 -21.77 -15.60 -21.72
C GLY A 33 -21.13 -17.00 -21.78
N VAL A 34 -19.86 -17.12 -21.38
CA VAL A 34 -19.16 -18.41 -21.31
C VAL A 34 -19.65 -19.20 -20.10
N LYS A 35 -19.97 -20.48 -20.29
CA LYS A 35 -20.31 -21.38 -19.17
C LYS A 35 -19.05 -21.79 -18.44
N VAL A 36 -18.99 -21.49 -17.14
CA VAL A 36 -17.91 -21.94 -16.26
C VAL A 36 -18.32 -23.22 -15.56
N LEU A 37 -17.56 -24.27 -15.77
CA LEU A 37 -17.81 -25.61 -15.20
C LEU A 37 -17.26 -25.71 -13.79
N ARG A 38 -16.01 -25.23 -13.56
CA ARG A 38 -15.36 -25.28 -12.26
C ARG A 38 -14.51 -24.06 -12.02
N PHE A 39 -14.58 -23.58 -10.79
CA PHE A 39 -13.67 -22.59 -10.21
C PHE A 39 -12.91 -23.28 -9.08
N SER A 40 -11.60 -23.39 -9.21
CA SER A 40 -10.78 -24.07 -8.22
C SER A 40 -9.69 -23.18 -7.67
N ILE A 41 -9.58 -23.15 -6.34
CA ILE A 41 -8.42 -22.62 -5.64
C ILE A 41 -7.53 -23.82 -5.29
N GLY A 42 -6.30 -23.81 -5.80
CA GLY A 42 -5.38 -24.93 -5.67
C GLY A 42 -5.47 -25.95 -6.79
N PHE A 43 -4.50 -26.86 -6.75
CA PHE A 43 -4.37 -27.99 -7.68
C PHE A 43 -4.54 -29.33 -6.96
N GLY A 44 -4.79 -30.39 -7.75
CA GLY A 44 -4.91 -31.75 -7.27
C GLY A 44 -6.33 -32.15 -6.91
N GLN A 45 -6.46 -33.13 -6.02
CA GLN A 45 -7.78 -33.64 -5.63
C GLN A 45 -8.55 -32.59 -4.83
N PRO A 46 -9.79 -32.26 -5.22
CA PRO A 46 -10.59 -31.30 -4.48
C PRO A 46 -10.99 -31.89 -3.12
N ARG A 47 -10.69 -31.14 -2.06
CA ARG A 47 -11.06 -31.51 -0.69
C ARG A 47 -12.45 -31.03 -0.31
N LEU A 48 -12.85 -29.88 -0.84
CA LEU A 48 -14.17 -29.28 -0.67
C LEU A 48 -14.73 -28.95 -2.05
N VAL A 49 -15.95 -29.37 -2.32
CA VAL A 49 -16.65 -29.03 -3.56
C VAL A 49 -18.06 -28.58 -3.22
N ARG A 50 -18.43 -27.42 -3.72
CA ARG A 50 -19.79 -26.89 -3.62
C ARG A 50 -20.27 -26.46 -5.00
N ARG A 51 -21.44 -26.90 -5.42
CA ARG A 51 -22.08 -26.41 -6.64
C ARG A 51 -22.93 -25.19 -6.32
N ALA A 52 -22.72 -24.10 -7.04
CA ALA A 52 -23.47 -22.87 -6.83
C ALA A 52 -23.69 -22.12 -8.15
N GLY A 53 -24.71 -21.24 -8.15
CA GLY A 53 -25.07 -20.41 -9.29
C GLY A 53 -26.01 -21.12 -10.28
N ARG A 54 -26.53 -20.35 -11.25
CA ARG A 54 -27.51 -20.83 -12.25
C ARG A 54 -26.95 -21.92 -13.17
N ASP A 55 -25.64 -21.91 -13.40
CA ASP A 55 -24.95 -22.86 -14.27
C ASP A 55 -24.43 -24.11 -13.52
N GLY A 56 -24.65 -24.18 -12.22
CA GLY A 56 -24.14 -25.30 -11.40
C GLY A 56 -22.61 -25.34 -11.33
N THR A 57 -21.93 -24.19 -11.44
CA THR A 57 -20.46 -24.11 -11.35
C THR A 57 -19.96 -24.78 -10.08
N GLU A 58 -19.00 -25.67 -10.21
CA GLU A 58 -18.35 -26.32 -9.09
C GLU A 58 -17.29 -25.39 -8.48
N TRP A 59 -17.49 -24.98 -7.25
CA TRP A 59 -16.49 -24.25 -6.45
C TRP A 59 -15.68 -25.27 -5.67
N ALA A 60 -14.40 -25.34 -5.94
CA ALA A 60 -13.52 -26.34 -5.37
C ALA A 60 -12.35 -25.70 -4.62
N LEU A 61 -12.02 -26.29 -3.47
CA LEU A 61 -10.76 -26.05 -2.77
C LEU A 61 -9.95 -27.32 -2.85
N ALA A 62 -8.79 -27.25 -3.50
CA ALA A 62 -7.93 -28.40 -3.73
C ALA A 62 -6.82 -28.52 -2.68
N ALA A 63 -6.13 -29.66 -2.69
CA ALA A 63 -5.17 -30.03 -1.65
C ALA A 63 -3.91 -29.13 -1.62
N PHE A 64 -3.48 -28.63 -2.79
CA PHE A 64 -2.28 -27.80 -2.92
C PHE A 64 -2.68 -26.37 -3.27
N PRO A 65 -2.64 -25.43 -2.32
CA PRO A 65 -3.11 -24.05 -2.52
C PRO A 65 -2.08 -23.15 -3.27
N LEU A 66 -1.24 -23.75 -4.12
CA LEU A 66 -0.20 -23.07 -4.90
C LEU A 66 -0.69 -22.79 -6.33
N GLY A 67 -1.86 -22.17 -6.48
CA GLY A 67 -2.43 -21.85 -7.78
C GLY A 67 -3.94 -21.94 -7.78
N GLY A 68 -4.55 -21.86 -8.97
CA GLY A 68 -5.97 -22.02 -9.21
C GLY A 68 -6.25 -22.26 -10.67
N TYR A 69 -7.50 -22.47 -11.02
CA TYR A 69 -7.94 -22.51 -12.41
C TYR A 69 -9.44 -22.29 -12.53
N VAL A 70 -9.82 -21.71 -13.66
CA VAL A 70 -11.21 -21.59 -14.09
C VAL A 70 -11.45 -22.53 -15.27
N LYS A 71 -12.17 -23.63 -15.07
CA LYS A 71 -12.53 -24.52 -16.15
C LYS A 71 -13.78 -23.99 -16.86
N MET A 72 -13.62 -23.65 -18.12
CA MET A 72 -14.69 -23.18 -18.99
C MET A 72 -15.18 -24.31 -19.88
N LEU A 73 -16.40 -24.19 -20.41
CA LEU A 73 -16.91 -25.10 -21.42
C LEU A 73 -16.14 -24.88 -22.72
N ASP A 74 -15.50 -25.94 -23.24
CA ASP A 74 -14.73 -25.91 -24.51
C ASP A 74 -14.88 -27.24 -25.23
N GLU A 75 -15.19 -27.21 -26.54
CA GLU A 75 -15.35 -28.40 -27.39
C GLU A 75 -14.05 -29.22 -27.55
N ARG A 76 -12.89 -28.57 -27.30
CA ARG A 76 -11.58 -29.23 -27.38
C ARG A 76 -11.31 -30.16 -26.19
N GLU A 77 -12.03 -29.95 -25.10
CA GLU A 77 -11.84 -30.72 -23.87
C GLU A 77 -12.87 -31.84 -23.70
N GLY A 78 -13.90 -31.88 -24.55
CA GLY A 78 -14.90 -32.94 -24.53
C GLY A 78 -16.18 -32.61 -25.29
N PRO A 79 -17.11 -33.53 -25.40
CA PRO A 79 -18.36 -33.33 -26.13
C PRO A 79 -19.22 -32.28 -25.40
N VAL A 80 -19.77 -31.36 -26.20
CA VAL A 80 -20.65 -30.28 -25.73
C VAL A 80 -22.04 -30.48 -26.31
N ALA A 81 -23.08 -30.42 -25.50
CA ALA A 81 -24.47 -30.50 -25.96
C ALA A 81 -24.77 -29.36 -26.96
N ALA A 82 -25.55 -29.66 -27.98
CA ALA A 82 -25.83 -28.74 -29.08
C ALA A 82 -26.43 -27.41 -28.57
N GLU A 83 -27.26 -27.48 -27.54
CA GLU A 83 -27.92 -26.32 -26.89
C GLU A 83 -26.93 -25.38 -26.18
N GLU A 84 -25.77 -25.95 -25.75
CA GLU A 84 -24.75 -25.19 -24.99
C GLU A 84 -23.56 -24.73 -25.83
N LEU A 85 -23.49 -25.13 -27.11
CA LEU A 85 -22.38 -24.74 -28.02
C LEU A 85 -22.14 -23.23 -28.07
N HIS A 86 -23.19 -22.44 -28.05
CA HIS A 86 -23.09 -20.97 -28.06
C HIS A 86 -22.41 -20.41 -26.80
N ARG A 87 -22.28 -21.19 -25.74
CA ARG A 87 -21.66 -20.84 -24.48
C ARG A 87 -20.23 -21.40 -24.32
N ALA A 88 -19.76 -22.14 -25.31
CA ALA A 88 -18.41 -22.66 -25.31
C ALA A 88 -17.39 -21.55 -25.54
N PHE A 89 -16.27 -21.57 -24.82
CA PHE A 89 -15.22 -20.54 -24.87
C PHE A 89 -14.62 -20.43 -26.28
N ASN A 90 -14.35 -21.56 -26.92
CA ASN A 90 -13.77 -21.61 -28.28
C ASN A 90 -14.72 -21.03 -29.35
N ARG A 91 -16.04 -21.02 -29.08
CA ARG A 91 -17.06 -20.42 -29.98
C ARG A 91 -17.25 -18.92 -29.79
N GLN A 92 -16.68 -18.34 -28.72
CA GLN A 92 -16.79 -16.90 -28.52
C GLN A 92 -15.92 -16.12 -29.52
N SER A 93 -16.35 -14.86 -29.78
CA SER A 93 -15.57 -13.95 -30.60
C SER A 93 -14.16 -13.74 -30.02
N VAL A 94 -13.20 -13.39 -30.86
CA VAL A 94 -11.80 -13.16 -30.47
C VAL A 94 -11.71 -12.11 -29.34
N TYR A 95 -12.51 -11.05 -29.43
CA TYR A 95 -12.56 -9.98 -28.40
C TYR A 95 -13.00 -10.50 -27.05
N ARG A 96 -14.04 -11.35 -27.01
CA ARG A 96 -14.51 -11.96 -25.75
C ARG A 96 -13.47 -12.89 -25.15
N ARG A 97 -12.85 -13.73 -25.98
CA ARG A 97 -11.76 -14.62 -25.55
C ARG A 97 -10.57 -13.84 -25.00
N PHE A 98 -10.18 -12.75 -25.70
CA PHE A 98 -9.13 -11.85 -25.23
C PHE A 98 -9.49 -11.21 -23.90
N ALA A 99 -10.73 -10.68 -23.77
CA ALA A 99 -11.20 -10.08 -22.51
C ALA A 99 -11.13 -11.07 -21.34
N VAL A 100 -11.55 -12.32 -21.56
CA VAL A 100 -11.48 -13.37 -20.52
C VAL A 100 -10.03 -13.66 -20.14
N VAL A 101 -9.12 -13.78 -21.12
CA VAL A 101 -7.69 -14.07 -20.83
C VAL A 101 -7.02 -12.90 -20.13
N ALA A 102 -7.31 -11.66 -20.54
CA ALA A 102 -6.74 -10.47 -19.91
C ALA A 102 -7.32 -10.19 -18.49
N ALA A 103 -8.48 -10.73 -18.18
CA ALA A 103 -9.21 -10.41 -16.94
C ALA A 103 -8.45 -10.79 -15.67
N GLY A 104 -7.73 -11.90 -15.66
CA GLY A 104 -6.92 -12.32 -14.50
C GLY A 104 -5.83 -11.31 -14.16
N PRO A 105 -4.89 -11.03 -15.07
CA PRO A 105 -3.86 -10.01 -14.85
C PRO A 105 -4.43 -8.63 -14.51
N LEU A 106 -5.50 -8.20 -15.18
CA LEU A 106 -6.16 -6.92 -14.90
C LEU A 106 -6.78 -6.87 -13.51
N ALA A 107 -7.37 -7.98 -13.03
CA ALA A 107 -7.90 -8.07 -11.68
C ALA A 107 -6.78 -7.90 -10.63
N ASN A 108 -5.62 -8.51 -10.83
CA ASN A 108 -4.46 -8.33 -9.95
C ASN A 108 -3.92 -6.90 -10.00
N PHE A 109 -3.92 -6.27 -11.18
CA PHE A 109 -3.53 -4.87 -11.31
C PHE A 109 -4.49 -3.93 -10.54
N LEU A 110 -5.80 -4.17 -10.65
CA LEU A 110 -6.79 -3.43 -9.87
C LEU A 110 -6.62 -3.66 -8.36
N LEU A 111 -6.36 -4.90 -7.95
CA LEU A 111 -6.05 -5.20 -6.55
C LEU A 111 -4.84 -4.40 -6.07
N ALA A 112 -3.76 -4.34 -6.86
CA ALA A 112 -2.58 -3.56 -6.51
C ALA A 112 -2.90 -2.08 -6.33
N ILE A 113 -3.70 -1.48 -7.23
CA ILE A 113 -4.16 -0.09 -7.10
C ILE A 113 -4.93 0.11 -5.79
N VAL A 114 -5.88 -0.79 -5.48
CA VAL A 114 -6.69 -0.69 -4.24
C VAL A 114 -5.82 -0.82 -3.00
N LEU A 115 -4.85 -1.75 -2.99
CA LEU A 115 -3.94 -1.93 -1.86
C LEU A 115 -3.02 -0.72 -1.66
N TYR A 116 -2.44 -0.18 -2.74
CA TYR A 116 -1.61 1.02 -2.66
C TYR A 116 -2.42 2.26 -2.24
N TRP A 117 -3.63 2.40 -2.77
CA TRP A 117 -4.54 3.45 -2.32
C TRP A 117 -4.88 3.32 -0.84
N GLY A 118 -5.23 2.11 -0.38
CA GLY A 118 -5.50 1.84 1.03
C GLY A 118 -4.29 2.15 1.92
N LEU A 119 -3.09 1.74 1.50
CA LEU A 119 -1.85 2.03 2.20
C LEU A 119 -1.58 3.55 2.27
N SER A 120 -1.82 4.27 1.17
CA SER A 120 -1.64 5.72 1.12
C SER A 120 -2.63 6.48 2.03
N VAL A 121 -3.86 5.96 2.15
CA VAL A 121 -4.87 6.53 3.06
C VAL A 121 -4.58 6.20 4.52
N ALA A 122 -4.12 4.97 4.79
CA ALA A 122 -3.76 4.54 6.15
C ALA A 122 -2.50 5.23 6.67
N GLY A 123 -1.64 5.72 5.77
CA GLY A 123 -0.31 6.22 6.08
C GLY A 123 0.68 5.07 6.33
N THR A 124 1.94 5.37 6.14
CA THR A 124 3.05 4.47 6.48
C THR A 124 3.95 5.16 7.47
N ASP A 125 4.38 4.41 8.50
CA ASP A 125 5.40 4.91 9.41
C ASP A 125 6.71 5.07 8.64
N GLU A 126 7.15 6.32 8.47
CA GLU A 126 8.44 6.63 7.87
C GLU A 126 9.49 6.83 8.95
N LEU A 127 10.69 6.34 8.68
CA LEU A 127 11.83 6.59 9.55
C LEU A 127 12.19 8.07 9.48
N LEU A 128 12.18 8.72 10.64
CA LEU A 128 12.63 10.10 10.76
C LEU A 128 14.11 10.21 10.37
N SER A 129 14.49 11.34 9.78
CA SER A 129 15.85 11.67 9.35
C SER A 129 16.77 12.03 10.53
N ARG A 130 16.85 11.13 11.54
CA ARG A 130 17.75 11.29 12.69
C ARG A 130 19.17 10.83 12.33
N VAL A 131 20.13 11.64 12.70
CA VAL A 131 21.54 11.32 12.49
C VAL A 131 22.04 10.48 13.66
N ALA A 132 22.66 9.35 13.37
CA ALA A 132 23.39 8.54 14.35
C ALA A 132 24.88 8.66 14.05
N LEU A 133 25.64 9.19 15.01
CA LEU A 133 27.07 9.47 14.88
C LEU A 133 27.94 8.37 15.51
N SER A 134 27.54 7.10 15.41
CA SER A 134 28.21 5.99 16.13
C SER A 134 29.69 5.77 15.78
N ASP A 135 30.14 6.12 14.57
CA ASP A 135 31.53 5.93 14.12
C ASP A 135 32.06 7.12 13.30
N THR A 136 31.63 8.32 13.62
CA THR A 136 31.73 9.38 12.65
C THR A 136 32.97 10.21 12.73
N PRO A 137 33.50 10.49 11.54
CA PRO A 137 34.68 11.31 11.39
C PRO A 137 34.44 12.74 11.89
N ALA A 138 35.54 13.37 12.28
CA ALA A 138 35.63 14.74 12.74
C ALA A 138 34.86 15.78 11.90
N ILE A 139 34.49 15.45 10.66
CA ILE A 139 33.76 16.30 9.73
C ILE A 139 32.35 16.66 10.22
N ALA A 140 31.58 15.69 10.70
CA ALA A 140 30.21 15.97 11.17
C ALA A 140 30.20 16.77 12.48
N GLN A 141 31.17 16.48 13.36
CA GLN A 141 31.36 17.25 14.59
C GLN A 141 31.85 18.67 14.28
N ALA A 142 32.75 18.85 13.31
CA ALA A 142 33.20 20.16 12.86
C ALA A 142 32.08 20.97 12.21
N ALA A 143 31.11 20.32 11.58
CA ALA A 143 29.90 20.93 11.05
C ALA A 143 28.84 21.23 12.14
N GLY A 144 29.07 20.88 13.41
CA GLY A 144 28.18 21.15 14.52
C GLY A 144 27.00 20.19 14.64
N VAL A 145 26.96 19.10 13.86
CA VAL A 145 25.92 18.08 13.93
C VAL A 145 26.15 17.17 15.15
N ARG A 146 25.12 16.92 15.93
CA ARG A 146 25.16 16.08 17.13
C ARG A 146 24.41 14.76 16.93
N ASP A 147 24.75 13.78 17.75
CA ASP A 147 24.04 12.51 17.75
C ASP A 147 22.56 12.72 18.13
N GLY A 148 21.67 12.14 17.35
CA GLY A 148 20.23 12.27 17.54
C GLY A 148 19.59 13.49 16.90
N ASP A 149 20.36 14.42 16.30
CA ASP A 149 19.80 15.57 15.58
C ASP A 149 18.89 15.12 14.44
N LEU A 150 17.78 15.84 14.28
CA LEU A 150 16.81 15.61 13.21
C LEU A 150 17.09 16.56 12.05
N VAL A 151 17.44 16.03 10.88
CA VAL A 151 17.59 16.86 9.67
C VAL A 151 16.20 17.21 9.15
N VAL A 152 15.89 18.49 9.06
CA VAL A 152 14.58 19.01 8.63
C VAL A 152 14.60 19.64 7.25
N ALA A 153 15.78 20.03 6.75
CA ALA A 153 15.94 20.52 5.40
C ALA A 153 17.39 20.35 4.92
N VAL A 154 17.55 20.26 3.61
CA VAL A 154 18.83 20.30 2.88
C VAL A 154 18.77 21.52 1.97
N ASP A 155 19.66 22.48 2.18
CA ASP A 155 19.60 23.84 1.60
C ASP A 155 18.23 24.47 1.86
N ALA A 156 17.42 24.70 0.84
CA ALA A 156 16.07 25.24 0.94
C ALA A 156 14.96 24.16 0.82
N GLU A 157 15.33 22.88 0.56
CA GLU A 157 14.38 21.78 0.34
C GLU A 157 14.06 21.09 1.67
N PRO A 158 12.80 21.13 2.17
CA PRO A 158 12.42 20.47 3.40
C PRO A 158 12.43 18.96 3.23
N VAL A 159 12.86 18.23 4.27
CA VAL A 159 12.87 16.76 4.32
C VAL A 159 12.14 16.29 5.58
N ARG A 160 11.31 15.27 5.43
CA ARG A 160 10.46 14.72 6.50
C ARG A 160 10.88 13.31 6.93
N SER A 161 11.50 12.57 6.01
CA SER A 161 11.90 11.20 6.23
C SER A 161 13.35 10.96 5.86
N TRP A 162 13.92 9.86 6.38
CA TRP A 162 15.25 9.41 6.01
C TRP A 162 15.37 9.13 4.50
N GLN A 163 14.30 8.66 3.89
CA GLN A 163 14.28 8.36 2.46
C GLN A 163 14.34 9.63 1.61
N GLU A 164 13.56 10.66 1.96
CA GLU A 164 13.62 11.96 1.31
C GLU A 164 15.02 12.59 1.45
N LEU A 165 15.57 12.60 2.68
CA LEU A 165 16.91 13.09 2.95
C LEU A 165 17.94 12.42 2.05
N ARG A 166 17.90 11.08 1.96
CA ARG A 166 18.82 10.31 1.12
C ARG A 166 18.72 10.68 -0.35
N TRP A 167 17.50 10.87 -0.87
CA TRP A 167 17.29 11.26 -2.26
C TRP A 167 17.78 12.68 -2.55
N VAL A 168 17.51 13.63 -1.65
CA VAL A 168 17.99 15.02 -1.78
C VAL A 168 19.51 15.06 -1.74
N LEU A 169 20.12 14.40 -0.77
CA LEU A 169 21.58 14.33 -0.67
C LEU A 169 22.23 13.67 -1.90
N LEU A 170 21.64 12.59 -2.42
CA LEU A 170 22.15 11.92 -3.62
C LEU A 170 22.12 12.84 -4.84
N ARG A 171 21.07 13.62 -4.98
CA ARG A 171 20.92 14.61 -6.07
C ARG A 171 22.01 15.71 -5.96
N HIS A 172 22.21 16.26 -4.78
CA HIS A 172 23.23 17.29 -4.55
C HIS A 172 24.66 16.74 -4.65
N ALA A 173 24.89 15.48 -4.30
CA ALA A 173 26.21 14.86 -4.45
C ALA A 173 26.68 14.78 -5.90
N LEU A 174 25.76 14.79 -6.87
CA LEU A 174 26.07 14.83 -8.29
C LEU A 174 26.50 16.22 -8.76
N ASP A 175 26.07 17.27 -8.07
CA ASP A 175 26.35 18.67 -8.41
C ASP A 175 27.64 19.21 -7.76
N SER A 176 28.37 18.37 -6.98
CA SER A 176 29.68 18.67 -6.37
C SER A 176 29.75 19.95 -5.52
N GLY A 177 28.63 20.34 -4.91
CA GLY A 177 28.53 21.54 -4.08
C GLY A 177 28.61 21.28 -2.57
N ALA A 178 28.86 22.33 -1.79
CA ALA A 178 28.64 22.32 -0.36
C ALA A 178 27.13 22.27 -0.08
N VAL A 179 26.72 21.42 0.85
CA VAL A 179 25.32 21.25 1.23
C VAL A 179 25.10 21.82 2.62
N VAL A 180 24.09 22.66 2.79
CA VAL A 180 23.70 23.21 4.09
C VAL A 180 22.59 22.33 4.69
N LEU A 181 22.88 21.66 5.80
CA LEU A 181 21.89 20.90 6.54
C LEU A 181 21.24 21.80 7.60
N ARG A 182 19.92 21.88 7.58
CA ARG A 182 19.17 22.47 8.68
C ARG A 182 18.77 21.33 9.62
N VAL A 183 19.25 21.40 10.85
CA VAL A 183 18.99 20.40 11.87
C VAL A 183 18.14 20.99 13.00
N ARG A 184 17.35 20.12 13.64
CA ARG A 184 16.63 20.44 14.88
C ARG A 184 17.21 19.54 15.97
N THR A 185 17.60 20.14 17.07
CA THR A 185 18.19 19.39 18.19
C THR A 185 17.14 18.57 18.94
N LEU A 186 17.59 17.58 19.68
CA LEU A 186 16.71 16.77 20.56
C LEU A 186 15.98 17.64 21.57
N GLU A 187 16.66 18.66 22.11
CA GLU A 187 16.08 19.59 23.08
C GLU A 187 14.91 20.38 22.51
N ASP A 188 15.02 20.82 21.24
CA ASP A 188 13.95 21.52 20.53
C ASP A 188 12.74 20.60 20.28
N VAL A 189 12.99 19.34 19.92
CA VAL A 189 11.94 18.33 19.70
C VAL A 189 11.22 18.02 21.01
N ASP A 190 11.95 17.84 22.09
CA ASP A 190 11.38 17.57 23.41
C ASP A 190 10.65 18.79 24.00
N ALA A 191 11.12 19.99 23.73
CA ALA A 191 10.44 21.22 24.10
C ALA A 191 9.09 21.34 23.37
N PHE A 192 9.08 21.13 22.07
CA PHE A 192 7.86 21.13 21.26
C PHE A 192 6.86 20.03 21.72
N ARG A 193 7.37 18.82 21.98
CA ARG A 193 6.54 17.71 22.48
C ARG A 193 5.89 18.05 23.82
N ARG A 194 6.63 18.66 24.75
CA ARG A 194 6.11 19.10 26.05
C ARG A 194 5.02 20.14 25.86
N GLN A 195 5.27 21.15 25.02
CA GLN A 195 4.27 22.17 24.72
C GLN A 195 2.98 21.58 24.14
N LEU A 196 3.09 20.64 23.19
CA LEU A 196 1.94 19.97 22.58
C LEU A 196 1.14 19.15 23.61
N VAL A 197 1.82 18.44 24.51
CA VAL A 197 1.17 17.69 25.59
C VAL A 197 0.44 18.63 26.53
N ASP A 198 1.05 19.75 26.91
CA ASP A 198 0.44 20.76 27.79
C ASP A 198 -0.81 21.40 27.15
N GLU A 199 -0.75 21.70 25.85
CA GLU A 199 -1.90 22.22 25.08
C GLU A 199 -3.04 21.20 25.00
N LEU A 200 -2.73 19.93 24.72
CA LEU A 200 -3.71 18.85 24.69
C LEU A 200 -4.37 18.64 26.07
N GLU A 201 -3.58 18.64 27.14
CA GLU A 201 -4.12 18.55 28.51
C GLU A 201 -5.05 19.74 28.85
N GLN A 202 -4.66 20.94 28.46
CA GLN A 202 -5.52 22.12 28.65
C GLN A 202 -6.82 22.01 27.85
N LEU A 203 -6.76 21.50 26.59
CA LEU A 203 -7.93 21.26 25.76
C LEU A 203 -8.87 20.24 26.42
N VAL A 204 -8.32 19.11 26.90
CA VAL A 204 -9.08 18.07 27.61
C VAL A 204 -9.73 18.63 28.88
N ARG A 205 -9.00 19.43 29.67
CA ARG A 205 -9.55 20.11 30.86
C ARG A 205 -10.68 21.09 30.55
N ARG A 206 -10.57 21.83 29.41
CA ARG A 206 -11.63 22.73 28.92
C ARG A 206 -12.87 21.93 28.50
N LEU A 207 -12.69 20.84 27.80
CA LEU A 207 -13.79 19.92 27.40
C LEU A 207 -14.49 19.32 28.63
N HIS A 208 -13.74 18.92 29.64
CA HIS A 208 -14.29 18.33 30.87
C HIS A 208 -15.08 19.37 31.73
N LYS A 209 -14.77 20.66 31.60
CA LYS A 209 -15.47 21.76 32.27
C LYS A 209 -16.74 22.23 31.57
N GLY A 210 -17.17 21.56 30.50
CA GLY A 210 -18.50 21.81 29.89
C GLY A 210 -18.59 23.09 29.04
N ILE A 211 -17.48 23.57 28.46
CA ILE A 211 -17.48 24.71 27.54
C ILE A 211 -18.14 24.30 26.21
N GLN A 212 -19.12 25.11 25.75
CA GLN A 212 -19.91 24.83 24.58
C GLN A 212 -19.05 24.74 23.32
N PHE A 213 -19.40 23.81 22.42
CA PHE A 213 -18.72 23.53 21.13
C PHE A 213 -18.53 24.75 20.22
N SER A 214 -19.24 25.84 20.45
CA SER A 214 -19.13 27.09 19.68
C SER A 214 -17.86 27.88 19.98
N GLU A 215 -17.30 27.78 21.19
CA GLU A 215 -16.05 28.49 21.53
C GLU A 215 -14.80 27.70 21.09
N LEU A 216 -14.89 26.38 20.94
CA LEU A 216 -13.78 25.56 20.48
C LEU A 216 -13.34 25.86 19.03
N ARG A 217 -14.23 26.44 18.21
CA ARG A 217 -13.94 26.77 16.82
C ARG A 217 -13.05 28.01 16.65
N ALA A 218 -12.99 28.85 17.66
CA ALA A 218 -12.21 30.09 17.59
C ALA A 218 -10.75 29.92 18.09
N ASP A 219 -10.52 28.96 19.01
CA ASP A 219 -9.22 28.77 19.64
C ASP A 219 -8.32 27.69 18.98
N VAL A 220 -8.87 26.88 18.07
CA VAL A 220 -8.07 26.03 17.18
C VAL A 220 -7.71 26.81 15.92
N ALA A 221 -7.17 28.00 16.07
CA ALA A 221 -6.23 28.53 15.09
C ALA A 221 -4.94 27.72 15.28
N ILE A 222 -4.82 26.63 14.51
CA ILE A 222 -3.51 26.08 14.20
C ILE A 222 -2.75 27.26 13.61
N HIS A 223 -1.90 27.87 14.41
CA HIS A 223 -0.89 28.76 13.85
C HIS A 223 -0.15 27.90 12.84
N PRO A 224 -0.24 28.19 11.54
CA PRO A 224 0.69 27.60 10.60
C PRO A 224 2.06 27.92 11.21
N LEU A 225 2.87 26.87 11.38
CA LEU A 225 4.29 27.04 11.67
C LEU A 225 4.74 28.15 10.75
N ASP A 226 5.04 29.34 11.30
CA ASP A 226 5.72 30.38 10.57
C ASP A 226 7.05 29.76 10.14
N LEU A 227 7.00 29.15 8.96
CA LEU A 227 8.15 28.96 8.13
C LEU A 227 8.53 30.38 7.73
N ASP A 228 9.26 31.05 8.61
CA ASP A 228 9.96 32.27 8.28
C ASP A 228 10.91 31.95 7.14
N MET A 229 10.34 32.02 5.94
CA MET A 229 11.07 32.03 4.67
C MET A 229 11.76 33.36 4.62
N GLY A 230 12.85 33.47 5.40
CA GLY A 230 13.73 34.61 5.37
C GLY A 230 14.10 34.90 3.92
N HIS A 231 13.35 35.82 3.33
CA HIS A 231 13.73 36.47 2.09
C HIS A 231 15.00 37.29 2.36
N GLY A 232 16.13 36.63 2.29
CA GLY A 232 17.43 37.27 2.17
C GLY A 232 17.48 38.06 0.88
N ARG A 233 17.07 39.32 0.96
CA ARG A 233 17.53 40.32 -0.04
C ARG A 233 19.02 40.59 0.21
N ARG A 234 19.85 40.19 -0.69
CA ARG A 234 20.92 40.90 -1.42
C ARG A 234 21.87 39.92 -2.05
#